data_56d18c7f4f0176279e3772356d0b2642
#
_entry.id   56d18c7f4f0176279e3772356d0b2642
#
_cell.length_a   1.000
_cell.length_b   1.000
_cell.length_c   1.000
_cell.angle_alpha   90.00
_cell.angle_beta   90.00
_cell.angle_gamma   90.00
#
_symmetry.space_group_name_H-M   'P 1'
#
loop_
_entity.id
_entity.type
_entity.pdbx_description
1 polymer ?
#
loop_
_entity_poly.entity_id
_entity_poly.type
_entity_poly.pdbx_seq_one_letter_code
_entity_poly.pdbx_strand_id
1 'polypeptide(L)'
;MNKLVKVWQIGRLSYRKSLELQKHLVRLHHENKELSNTLVCLEHPPVYTTGIRTGQYPEQVAKNLEQLGAEFYRTNRGGLITFHGPGQLVVYPILNLKDFKPSMRWYVCHIEKTVIRLCNKLGIEAGTSPNTGVWVKDNKICAIGVHGSRFVTSHGLALNCSTDLTWFEHIVPCGIEGKGVTSLSKELNRHVDVEEVVPLFLDSFSEIFGCHYVDFPKKECDNILADLIQ
;
A
#
# COMPACT_ATOMS: atom_id res chain seq x y z
N MET A 1 -4.53 -6.47 -25.62
CA MET A 1 -5.81 -6.21 -24.93
C MET A 1 -5.66 -4.98 -24.06
N ASN A 2 -6.65 -4.10 -24.10
CA ASN A 2 -6.65 -2.87 -23.28
C ASN A 2 -6.94 -3.28 -21.83
N LYS A 3 -5.97 -3.15 -20.93
CA LYS A 3 -6.11 -3.58 -19.54
C LYS A 3 -6.82 -2.46 -18.78
N LEU A 4 -8.03 -2.74 -18.31
CA LEU A 4 -8.82 -1.80 -17.52
C LEU A 4 -8.63 -2.09 -16.02
N VAL A 5 -8.44 -1.02 -15.22
CA VAL A 5 -8.31 -1.07 -13.77
C VAL A 5 -9.34 -0.10 -13.17
N LYS A 6 -10.18 -0.56 -12.27
CA LYS A 6 -11.09 0.31 -11.51
C LYS A 6 -10.35 0.93 -10.32
N VAL A 7 -10.56 2.22 -10.06
CA VAL A 7 -9.95 2.94 -8.94
C VAL A 7 -11.00 3.27 -7.89
N TRP A 8 -10.75 2.85 -6.66
CA TRP A 8 -11.61 3.17 -5.54
C TRP A 8 -10.87 4.01 -4.51
N GLN A 9 -11.19 5.31 -4.46
CA GLN A 9 -10.67 6.23 -3.46
C GLN A 9 -11.65 6.26 -2.28
N ILE A 10 -11.24 5.70 -1.14
CA ILE A 10 -12.13 5.50 0.01
C ILE A 10 -12.00 6.63 1.05
N GLY A 11 -10.88 7.38 1.02
CA GLY A 11 -10.50 8.28 2.10
C GLY A 11 -9.92 7.50 3.27
N ARG A 12 -10.38 7.73 4.50
CA ARG A 12 -9.84 7.05 5.70
C ARG A 12 -10.70 5.85 6.08
N LEU A 13 -10.05 4.67 6.21
CA LEU A 13 -10.69 3.40 6.58
C LEU A 13 -9.87 2.67 7.65
N SER A 14 -10.52 2.05 8.66
CA SER A 14 -9.81 1.20 9.62
C SER A 14 -9.12 0.04 8.94
N TYR A 15 -7.98 -0.40 9.50
CA TYR A 15 -7.21 -1.50 8.92
C TYR A 15 -8.00 -2.79 8.82
N ARG A 16 -8.78 -3.12 9.86
CA ARG A 16 -9.67 -4.28 9.89
C ARG A 16 -10.65 -4.29 8.70
N LYS A 17 -11.38 -3.20 8.50
CA LYS A 17 -12.32 -3.09 7.37
C LYS A 17 -11.62 -3.19 6.01
N SER A 18 -10.42 -2.63 5.89
CA SER A 18 -9.65 -2.76 4.67
C SER A 18 -9.20 -4.19 4.37
N LEU A 19 -8.89 -4.98 5.40
CA LEU A 19 -8.59 -6.41 5.23
C LEU A 19 -9.82 -7.20 4.76
N GLU A 20 -10.97 -6.90 5.31
CA GLU A 20 -12.24 -7.53 4.92
C GLU A 20 -12.59 -7.18 3.47
N LEU A 21 -12.44 -5.90 3.09
CA LEU A 21 -12.61 -5.45 1.72
C LEU A 21 -11.67 -6.18 0.75
N GLN A 22 -10.39 -6.26 1.08
CA GLN A 22 -9.41 -6.97 0.24
C GLN A 22 -9.78 -8.44 0.06
N LYS A 23 -10.16 -9.13 1.16
CA LYS A 23 -10.63 -10.54 1.11
C LYS A 23 -11.85 -10.69 0.21
N HIS A 24 -12.80 -9.77 0.31
CA HIS A 24 -14.00 -9.77 -0.53
C HIS A 24 -13.64 -9.63 -2.02
N LEU A 25 -12.83 -8.64 -2.38
CA LEU A 25 -12.41 -8.41 -3.76
C LEU A 25 -11.60 -9.58 -4.33
N VAL A 26 -10.67 -10.15 -3.55
CA VAL A 26 -9.92 -11.35 -3.94
C VAL A 26 -10.84 -12.56 -4.18
N ARG A 27 -11.84 -12.74 -3.31
CA ARG A 27 -12.84 -13.82 -3.45
C ARG A 27 -13.62 -13.68 -4.77
N LEU A 28 -14.08 -12.47 -5.11
CA LEU A 28 -14.79 -12.21 -6.37
C LEU A 28 -13.93 -12.60 -7.60
N HIS A 29 -12.64 -12.30 -7.59
CA HIS A 29 -11.71 -12.76 -8.64
C HIS A 29 -11.63 -14.30 -8.72
N HIS A 30 -11.62 -15.00 -7.58
CA HIS A 30 -11.54 -16.45 -7.56
C HIS A 30 -12.83 -17.15 -7.99
N GLU A 31 -13.97 -16.50 -7.81
CA GLU A 31 -15.29 -17.01 -8.20
C GLU A 31 -15.61 -16.74 -9.69
N ASN A 32 -14.63 -16.27 -10.47
CA ASN A 32 -14.81 -15.87 -11.88
C ASN A 32 -15.98 -14.89 -12.10
N LYS A 33 -16.37 -14.15 -11.07
CA LYS A 33 -17.28 -13.02 -11.24
C LYS A 33 -16.53 -11.95 -12.03
N GLU A 34 -17.21 -11.27 -12.93
CA GLU A 34 -16.65 -10.21 -13.78
C GLU A 34 -16.16 -9.01 -12.94
N LEU A 35 -15.17 -9.26 -12.07
CA LEU A 35 -14.50 -8.23 -11.32
C LEU A 35 -13.29 -7.74 -12.11
N SER A 36 -13.27 -6.45 -12.41
CA SER A 36 -12.11 -5.79 -12.99
C SER A 36 -10.98 -5.71 -11.96
N ASN A 37 -9.75 -5.72 -12.44
CA ASN A 37 -8.60 -5.34 -11.64
C ASN A 37 -8.88 -4.02 -10.91
N THR A 38 -8.54 -3.93 -9.63
CA THR A 38 -8.94 -2.80 -8.77
C THR A 38 -7.75 -2.23 -8.02
N LEU A 39 -7.64 -0.90 -7.96
CA LEU A 39 -6.78 -0.16 -7.04
C LEU A 39 -7.66 0.43 -5.93
N VAL A 40 -7.40 0.04 -4.69
CA VAL A 40 -8.02 0.66 -3.51
C VAL A 40 -7.02 1.65 -2.93
N CYS A 41 -7.34 2.95 -3.00
CA CYS A 41 -6.52 4.04 -2.48
C CYS A 41 -7.17 4.59 -1.20
N LEU A 42 -6.40 4.66 -0.12
CA LEU A 42 -6.93 5.08 1.18
C LEU A 42 -5.82 5.56 2.14
N GLU A 43 -6.25 6.05 3.29
CA GLU A 43 -5.44 6.24 4.49
C GLU A 43 -5.95 5.37 5.64
N HIS A 44 -5.11 5.07 6.62
CA HIS A 44 -5.51 4.41 7.86
C HIS A 44 -5.43 5.35 9.06
N PRO A 45 -6.24 5.11 10.13
CA PRO A 45 -5.86 5.52 11.47
C PRO A 45 -4.52 4.88 11.87
N PRO A 46 -3.83 5.39 12.91
CA PRO A 46 -2.56 4.83 13.35
C PRO A 46 -2.63 3.33 13.59
N VAL A 47 -1.80 2.57 12.89
CA VAL A 47 -1.75 1.11 12.98
C VAL A 47 -0.37 0.56 12.62
N TYR A 48 0.12 -0.38 13.43
CA TYR A 48 1.28 -1.18 13.11
C TYR A 48 0.86 -2.53 12.52
N THR A 49 1.55 -2.97 11.49
CA THR A 49 1.29 -4.27 10.87
C THR A 49 2.57 -5.08 10.74
N THR A 50 2.51 -6.38 11.03
CA THR A 50 3.60 -7.32 10.73
C THR A 50 3.20 -8.22 9.55
N GLY A 51 4.20 -8.63 8.77
CA GLY A 51 4.01 -9.64 7.73
C GLY A 51 4.24 -11.06 8.29
N ILE A 52 4.41 -12.03 7.39
CA ILE A 52 4.57 -13.46 7.72
C ILE A 52 5.79 -13.80 8.60
N ARG A 53 6.76 -12.89 8.72
CA ARG A 53 7.93 -13.06 9.60
C ARG A 53 7.62 -12.53 11.00
N THR A 54 6.66 -13.16 11.68
CA THR A 54 6.12 -12.66 12.97
C THR A 54 6.93 -13.06 14.20
N GLY A 55 7.81 -14.05 14.11
CA GLY A 55 8.56 -14.57 15.25
C GLY A 55 9.45 -13.56 16.01
N GLN A 56 9.69 -12.39 15.41
CA GLN A 56 10.48 -11.30 16.01
C GLN A 56 9.64 -10.32 16.84
N TYR A 57 8.30 -10.48 16.89
CA TYR A 57 7.40 -9.53 17.54
C TYR A 57 6.52 -10.23 18.58
N PRO A 58 7.05 -10.44 19.84
CA PRO A 58 6.29 -10.98 20.95
C PRO A 58 5.06 -10.11 21.28
N GLU A 59 4.12 -10.68 22.02
CA GLU A 59 2.89 -9.99 22.44
C GLU A 59 3.16 -8.68 23.21
N GLN A 60 4.25 -8.64 23.96
CA GLN A 60 4.64 -7.43 24.69
C GLN A 60 4.95 -6.25 23.76
N VAL A 61 5.55 -6.51 22.59
CA VAL A 61 5.80 -5.47 21.58
C VAL A 61 4.46 -4.91 21.06
N ALA A 62 3.49 -5.78 20.75
CA ALA A 62 2.17 -5.35 20.34
C ALA A 62 1.51 -4.45 21.39
N LYS A 63 1.48 -4.88 22.65
CA LYS A 63 0.91 -4.11 23.77
C LYS A 63 1.58 -2.75 23.96
N ASN A 64 2.91 -2.67 23.84
CA ASN A 64 3.63 -1.40 23.95
C ASN A 64 3.23 -0.42 22.83
N LEU A 65 3.07 -0.91 21.61
CA LEU A 65 2.66 -0.08 20.46
C LEU A 65 1.18 0.36 20.59
N GLU A 66 0.32 -0.51 21.10
CA GLU A 66 -1.09 -0.18 21.39
C GLU A 66 -1.24 0.89 22.46
N GLN A 67 -0.35 0.92 23.48
CA GLN A 67 -0.33 1.97 24.48
C GLN A 67 -0.01 3.37 23.90
N LEU A 68 0.61 3.44 22.72
CA LEU A 68 0.85 4.69 22.01
C LEU A 68 -0.40 5.20 21.26
N GLY A 69 -1.50 4.45 21.28
CA GLY A 69 -2.75 4.79 20.59
C GLY A 69 -2.86 4.28 19.15
N ALA A 70 -2.01 3.34 18.75
CA ALA A 70 -2.10 2.67 17.45
C ALA A 70 -2.68 1.26 17.58
N GLU A 71 -3.43 0.79 16.58
CA GLU A 71 -3.81 -0.62 16.50
C GLU A 71 -2.60 -1.49 16.10
N PHE A 72 -2.68 -2.81 16.35
CA PHE A 72 -1.64 -3.78 15.95
C PHE A 72 -2.25 -4.99 15.25
N TYR A 73 -1.75 -5.33 14.05
CA TYR A 73 -2.22 -6.49 13.29
C TYR A 73 -1.08 -7.38 12.79
N ARG A 74 -1.28 -8.70 12.96
CA ARG A 74 -0.47 -9.74 12.29
C ARG A 74 -1.15 -10.14 11.00
N THR A 75 -0.40 -10.10 9.88
CA THR A 75 -0.96 -10.28 8.54
C THR A 75 -0.18 -11.33 7.73
N ASN A 76 -0.73 -11.71 6.58
CA ASN A 76 -0.12 -12.65 5.65
C ASN A 76 0.68 -11.99 4.51
N ARG A 77 0.91 -10.66 4.56
CA ARG A 77 1.77 -9.98 3.59
C ARG A 77 3.25 -10.33 3.76
N GLY A 78 4.04 -10.12 2.73
CA GLY A 78 5.49 -10.14 2.84
C GLY A 78 6.03 -9.01 3.72
N GLY A 79 7.28 -9.15 4.19
CA GLY A 79 7.98 -8.13 4.96
C GLY A 79 7.81 -8.27 6.48
N LEU A 80 8.43 -7.33 7.19
CA LEU A 80 8.46 -7.23 8.65
C LEU A 80 7.48 -6.14 9.13
N ILE A 81 7.70 -5.62 10.35
CA ILE A 81 6.84 -4.57 10.92
C ILE A 81 6.93 -3.27 10.11
N THR A 82 5.80 -2.60 9.95
CA THR A 82 5.71 -1.23 9.45
C THR A 82 4.57 -0.48 10.14
N PHE A 83 4.48 0.82 9.90
CA PHE A 83 3.44 1.70 10.39
C PHE A 83 2.59 2.21 9.22
N HIS A 84 1.29 2.39 9.49
CA HIS A 84 0.37 3.13 8.63
C HIS A 84 -0.37 4.17 9.47
N GLY A 85 -0.62 5.35 8.89
CA GLY A 85 -1.30 6.43 9.58
C GLY A 85 -1.72 7.58 8.66
N PRO A 86 -2.32 8.64 9.21
CA PRO A 86 -2.69 9.83 8.46
C PRO A 86 -1.52 10.43 7.68
N GLY A 87 -1.81 10.98 6.51
CA GLY A 87 -0.79 11.53 5.60
C GLY A 87 0.02 10.47 4.86
N GLN A 88 -0.36 9.18 4.94
CA GLN A 88 0.27 8.11 4.19
C GLN A 88 -0.69 7.57 3.13
N LEU A 89 -0.32 7.66 1.85
CA LEU A 89 -1.08 7.03 0.77
C LEU A 89 -0.85 5.52 0.81
N VAL A 90 -1.87 4.77 1.20
CA VAL A 90 -1.89 3.31 1.10
C VAL A 90 -2.66 2.90 -0.13
N VAL A 91 -2.04 2.05 -0.96
CA VAL A 91 -2.71 1.49 -2.14
C VAL A 91 -2.67 -0.02 -2.09
N TYR A 92 -3.84 -0.62 -2.23
CA TYR A 92 -4.00 -2.07 -2.36
C TYR A 92 -4.39 -2.43 -3.79
N PRO A 93 -3.43 -2.83 -4.65
CA PRO A 93 -3.77 -3.33 -5.97
C PRO A 93 -4.27 -4.78 -5.86
N ILE A 94 -5.56 -4.96 -6.14
CA ILE A 94 -6.20 -6.28 -6.24
C ILE A 94 -6.26 -6.63 -7.73
N LEU A 95 -5.21 -7.28 -8.21
CA LEU A 95 -4.99 -7.54 -9.62
C LEU A 95 -4.91 -9.04 -9.90
N ASN A 96 -5.52 -9.47 -10.99
CA ASN A 96 -5.22 -10.77 -11.57
C ASN A 96 -3.95 -10.66 -12.43
N LEU A 97 -2.83 -11.15 -11.95
CA LEU A 97 -1.55 -11.05 -12.65
C LEU A 97 -1.53 -11.79 -13.99
N LYS A 98 -2.48 -12.69 -14.28
CA LYS A 98 -2.61 -13.32 -15.60
C LYS A 98 -2.97 -12.31 -16.68
N ASP A 99 -3.67 -11.21 -16.30
CA ASP A 99 -3.99 -10.13 -17.23
C ASP A 99 -2.79 -9.24 -17.55
N PHE A 100 -1.72 -9.33 -16.76
CA PHE A 100 -0.48 -8.57 -16.90
C PHE A 100 0.70 -9.50 -17.19
N LYS A 101 1.38 -9.94 -16.14
CA LYS A 101 2.42 -10.96 -16.15
C LYS A 101 2.33 -11.81 -14.88
N PRO A 102 2.17 -13.14 -14.98
CA PRO A 102 1.96 -14.02 -13.82
C PRO A 102 3.26 -14.24 -13.03
N SER A 103 3.80 -13.18 -12.45
CA SER A 103 5.06 -13.17 -11.70
C SER A 103 5.02 -12.14 -10.57
N MET A 104 5.12 -12.60 -9.32
CA MET A 104 5.20 -11.72 -8.15
C MET A 104 6.43 -10.82 -8.17
N ARG A 105 7.58 -11.34 -8.67
CA ARG A 105 8.79 -10.53 -8.80
C ARG A 105 8.60 -9.39 -9.79
N TRP A 106 7.97 -9.66 -10.93
CA TRP A 106 7.61 -8.62 -11.89
C TRP A 106 6.67 -7.58 -11.28
N TYR A 107 5.67 -8.04 -10.55
CA TYR A 107 4.67 -7.18 -9.91
C TYR A 107 5.30 -6.23 -8.88
N VAL A 108 6.10 -6.75 -7.94
CA VAL A 108 6.81 -5.92 -6.95
C VAL A 108 7.70 -4.89 -7.65
N CYS A 109 8.49 -5.31 -8.63
CA CYS A 109 9.34 -4.41 -9.41
C CYS A 109 8.52 -3.31 -10.13
N HIS A 110 7.29 -3.61 -10.61
CA HIS A 110 6.43 -2.61 -11.26
C HIS A 110 5.82 -1.64 -10.25
N ILE A 111 5.50 -2.09 -9.03
CA ILE A 111 5.11 -1.18 -7.94
C ILE A 111 6.25 -0.22 -7.61
N GLU A 112 7.47 -0.73 -7.44
CA GLU A 112 8.65 0.11 -7.16
C GLU A 112 8.85 1.15 -8.29
N LYS A 113 8.81 0.74 -9.55
CA LYS A 113 8.93 1.63 -10.70
C LYS A 113 7.83 2.69 -10.74
N THR A 114 6.58 2.35 -10.35
CA THR A 114 5.46 3.29 -10.28
C THR A 114 5.76 4.41 -9.30
N VAL A 115 6.22 4.07 -8.10
CA VAL A 115 6.54 5.07 -7.06
C VAL A 115 7.77 5.87 -7.44
N ILE A 116 8.81 5.27 -8.02
CA ILE A 116 9.99 5.97 -8.54
C ILE A 116 9.57 6.97 -9.63
N ARG A 117 8.68 6.56 -10.56
CA ARG A 117 8.15 7.44 -11.60
C ARG A 117 7.41 8.64 -11.02
N LEU A 118 6.59 8.41 -10.00
CA LEU A 118 5.91 9.47 -9.26
C LEU A 118 6.91 10.44 -8.60
N CYS A 119 7.90 9.91 -7.89
CA CYS A 119 8.94 10.72 -7.25
C CYS A 119 9.69 11.59 -8.27
N ASN A 120 10.02 11.02 -9.43
CA ASN A 120 10.68 11.76 -10.52
C ASN A 120 9.80 12.89 -11.08
N LYS A 121 8.47 12.70 -11.18
CA LYS A 121 7.53 13.78 -11.57
C LYS A 121 7.53 14.94 -10.56
N LEU A 122 7.88 14.66 -9.30
CA LEU A 122 8.02 15.66 -8.24
C LEU A 122 9.46 16.21 -8.08
N GLY A 123 10.40 15.78 -8.93
CA GLY A 123 11.81 16.20 -8.84
C GLY A 123 12.60 15.51 -7.72
N ILE A 124 12.07 14.41 -7.15
CA ILE A 124 12.74 13.63 -6.10
C ILE A 124 13.48 12.45 -6.75
N GLU A 125 14.79 12.38 -6.54
CA GLU A 125 15.61 11.24 -6.99
C GLU A 125 15.40 10.07 -6.04
N ALA A 126 14.56 9.11 -6.46
CA ALA A 126 14.26 7.91 -5.72
C ALA A 126 14.72 6.66 -6.49
N GLY A 127 14.99 5.57 -5.75
CA GLY A 127 15.47 4.33 -6.33
C GLY A 127 15.11 3.09 -5.51
N THR A 128 15.61 1.95 -5.96
CA THR A 128 15.52 0.67 -5.26
C THR A 128 16.79 0.41 -4.44
N SER A 129 16.69 -0.50 -3.47
CA SER A 129 17.81 -1.03 -2.71
C SER A 129 17.72 -2.57 -2.64
N PRO A 130 18.67 -3.29 -2.05
CA PRO A 130 18.53 -4.72 -1.77
C PRO A 130 17.29 -5.06 -0.92
N ASN A 131 16.74 -4.08 -0.21
CA ASN A 131 15.55 -4.21 0.62
C ASN A 131 14.32 -3.68 -0.13
N THR A 132 13.30 -4.50 -0.32
CA THR A 132 12.06 -4.15 -1.01
C THR A 132 11.46 -2.83 -0.51
N GLY A 133 11.04 -1.99 -1.46
CA GLY A 133 10.51 -0.65 -1.22
C GLY A 133 11.20 0.41 -2.05
N VAL A 134 10.77 1.66 -1.95
CA VAL A 134 11.37 2.79 -2.65
C VAL A 134 12.10 3.68 -1.65
N TRP A 135 13.26 4.17 -2.07
CA TRP A 135 14.23 4.82 -1.21
C TRP A 135 14.69 6.16 -1.82
N VAL A 136 14.90 7.13 -0.96
CA VAL A 136 15.62 8.36 -1.26
C VAL A 136 16.90 8.31 -0.43
N LYS A 137 18.05 8.14 -1.09
CA LYS A 137 19.31 7.83 -0.42
C LYS A 137 19.13 6.60 0.52
N ASP A 138 19.41 6.76 1.81
CA ASP A 138 19.29 5.72 2.83
C ASP A 138 17.94 5.71 3.58
N ASN A 139 16.98 6.53 3.15
CA ASN A 139 15.69 6.66 3.80
C ASN A 139 14.57 6.05 2.95
N LYS A 140 13.77 5.16 3.53
CA LYS A 140 12.63 4.57 2.85
C LYS A 140 11.49 5.58 2.77
N ILE A 141 11.02 5.87 1.55
CA ILE A 141 9.86 6.73 1.31
C ILE A 141 8.58 5.91 1.10
N CYS A 142 8.70 4.69 0.59
CA CYS A 142 7.57 3.80 0.36
C CYS A 142 7.87 2.38 0.82
N ALA A 143 7.04 1.86 1.72
CA ALA A 143 7.04 0.46 2.11
C ALA A 143 6.19 -0.36 1.13
N ILE A 144 6.63 -1.60 0.83
CA ILE A 144 5.90 -2.53 -0.04
C ILE A 144 5.83 -3.88 0.66
N GLY A 145 4.61 -4.38 0.84
CA GLY A 145 4.35 -5.69 1.39
C GLY A 145 3.11 -6.29 0.71
N VAL A 146 3.30 -7.33 -0.09
CA VAL A 146 2.25 -7.92 -0.92
C VAL A 146 2.00 -9.37 -0.57
N HIS A 147 0.83 -9.87 -0.94
CA HIS A 147 0.49 -11.29 -0.93
C HIS A 147 -0.13 -11.67 -2.28
N GLY A 148 0.00 -12.93 -2.67
CA GLY A 148 -0.59 -13.45 -3.89
C GLY A 148 -1.21 -14.83 -3.68
N SER A 149 -2.43 -15.00 -4.17
CA SER A 149 -3.16 -16.28 -4.15
C SER A 149 -3.75 -16.56 -5.53
N ARG A 150 -3.38 -17.68 -6.15
CA ARG A 150 -3.84 -18.05 -7.50
C ARG A 150 -3.69 -16.91 -8.52
N PHE A 151 -2.58 -16.20 -8.49
CA PHE A 151 -2.26 -15.03 -9.30
C PHE A 151 -3.07 -13.76 -8.99
N VAL A 152 -3.96 -13.75 -8.02
CA VAL A 152 -4.63 -12.54 -7.53
C VAL A 152 -3.82 -11.93 -6.38
N THR A 153 -3.56 -10.62 -6.47
CA THR A 153 -2.76 -9.90 -5.47
C THR A 153 -3.63 -9.31 -4.36
N SER A 154 -3.03 -9.11 -3.20
CA SER A 154 -3.59 -8.34 -2.08
C SER A 154 -2.48 -7.66 -1.29
N HIS A 155 -2.85 -6.79 -0.34
CA HIS A 155 -1.94 -5.83 0.26
C HIS A 155 -1.31 -4.94 -0.82
N GLY A 156 -0.22 -4.26 -0.56
CA GLY A 156 0.33 -3.37 -1.57
C GLY A 156 1.47 -2.50 -1.07
N LEU A 157 1.29 -1.20 -1.20
CA LEU A 157 2.29 -0.20 -0.88
C LEU A 157 1.76 0.86 0.09
N ALA A 158 2.68 1.54 0.75
CA ALA A 158 2.41 2.65 1.65
C ALA A 158 3.48 3.74 1.40
N LEU A 159 3.07 4.83 0.75
CA LEU A 159 3.90 5.97 0.41
C LEU A 159 3.71 7.07 1.46
N ASN A 160 4.78 7.46 2.12
CA ASN A 160 4.77 8.57 3.06
C ASN A 160 4.63 9.91 2.31
N CYS A 161 3.46 10.55 2.37
CA CYS A 161 3.22 11.87 1.80
C CYS A 161 3.54 12.97 2.83
N SER A 162 2.67 13.17 3.82
CA SER A 162 2.86 14.06 4.98
C SER A 162 2.83 13.29 6.31
N THR A 163 3.11 12.00 6.26
CA THR A 163 3.09 11.10 7.42
C THR A 163 3.97 11.60 8.56
N ASP A 164 3.47 11.59 9.78
CA ASP A 164 4.29 11.80 10.97
C ASP A 164 5.28 10.63 11.12
N LEU A 165 6.55 10.92 10.88
CA LEU A 165 7.61 9.92 10.85
C LEU A 165 8.07 9.47 12.26
N THR A 166 7.66 10.15 13.32
CA THR A 166 8.00 9.77 14.70
C THR A 166 7.43 8.40 15.08
N TRP A 167 6.32 7.99 14.47
CA TRP A 167 5.77 6.65 14.65
C TRP A 167 6.73 5.52 14.27
N PHE A 168 7.66 5.77 13.35
CA PHE A 168 8.65 4.78 12.94
C PHE A 168 9.81 4.65 13.96
N GLU A 169 9.98 5.58 14.88
CA GLU A 169 11.00 5.52 15.93
C GLU A 169 10.71 4.43 16.98
N HIS A 170 9.45 4.00 17.07
CA HIS A 170 9.03 2.93 18.00
C HIS A 170 9.26 1.52 17.46
N ILE A 171 9.75 1.40 16.24
CA ILE A 171 10.03 0.11 15.59
C ILE A 171 11.38 0.17 14.88
N VAL A 172 11.95 -1.01 14.58
CA VAL A 172 13.01 -1.10 13.57
C VAL A 172 12.32 -1.36 12.22
N PRO A 173 12.13 -0.32 11.37
CA PRO A 173 11.31 -0.46 10.17
C PRO A 173 11.90 -1.52 9.26
N CYS A 174 11.10 -2.53 8.93
CA CYS A 174 11.52 -3.67 8.11
C CYS A 174 12.74 -4.43 8.67
N GLY A 175 13.09 -4.27 9.96
CA GLY A 175 14.24 -4.91 10.57
C GLY A 175 15.61 -4.47 10.01
N ILE A 176 15.69 -3.27 9.43
CA ILE A 176 16.90 -2.76 8.78
C ILE A 176 17.54 -1.72 9.69
N GLU A 177 18.61 -2.13 10.37
CA GLU A 177 19.41 -1.23 11.20
C GLU A 177 20.17 -0.21 10.34
N GLY A 178 20.34 1.00 10.85
CA GLY A 178 21.10 2.08 10.22
C GLY A 178 20.41 2.75 9.00
N LYS A 179 19.17 2.39 8.68
CA LYS A 179 18.37 3.02 7.63
C LYS A 179 17.19 3.78 8.24
N GLY A 180 16.89 4.95 7.66
CA GLY A 180 15.80 5.81 8.10
C GLY A 180 14.53 5.68 7.26
N VAL A 181 13.60 6.58 7.56
CA VAL A 181 12.38 6.82 6.77
C VAL A 181 12.32 8.30 6.37
N THR A 182 11.65 8.56 5.25
CA THR A 182 11.38 9.92 4.77
C THR A 182 9.96 10.01 4.22
N SER A 183 9.55 11.20 3.80
CA SER A 183 8.24 11.48 3.19
C SER A 183 8.38 12.48 2.05
N LEU A 184 7.38 12.57 1.18
CA LEU A 184 7.34 13.57 0.12
C LEU A 184 7.44 14.99 0.69
N SER A 185 6.73 15.26 1.80
CA SER A 185 6.77 16.57 2.47
C SER A 185 8.17 16.95 2.94
N LYS A 186 8.90 15.97 3.51
CA LYS A 186 10.27 16.18 3.99
C LYS A 186 11.23 16.43 2.83
N GLU A 187 11.14 15.66 1.76
CA GLU A 187 12.03 15.80 0.58
C GLU A 187 11.77 17.10 -0.20
N LEU A 188 10.51 17.55 -0.26
CA LEU A 188 10.11 18.77 -0.97
C LEU A 188 10.14 20.03 -0.09
N ASN A 189 10.40 19.88 1.21
CA ASN A 189 10.36 20.97 2.19
C ASN A 189 9.04 21.79 2.13
N ARG A 190 7.90 21.08 1.93
CA ARG A 190 6.54 21.64 1.97
C ARG A 190 5.55 20.56 2.35
N HIS A 191 4.38 20.96 2.80
CA HIS A 191 3.30 20.01 3.00
C HIS A 191 2.82 19.40 1.67
N VAL A 192 2.60 18.08 1.65
CA VAL A 192 2.11 17.33 0.47
C VAL A 192 0.98 16.42 0.92
N ASP A 193 -0.24 16.77 0.56
CA ASP A 193 -1.43 15.99 0.89
C ASP A 193 -1.54 14.72 0.05
N VAL A 194 -2.21 13.71 0.61
CA VAL A 194 -2.49 12.45 -0.10
C VAL A 194 -3.31 12.70 -1.37
N GLU A 195 -4.27 13.62 -1.30
CA GLU A 195 -5.13 14.01 -2.43
C GLU A 195 -4.34 14.58 -3.61
N GLU A 196 -3.25 15.32 -3.34
CA GLU A 196 -2.33 15.83 -4.38
C GLU A 196 -1.57 14.68 -5.06
N VAL A 197 -1.27 13.62 -4.30
CA VAL A 197 -0.41 12.52 -4.75
C VAL A 197 -1.18 11.46 -5.54
N VAL A 198 -2.45 11.22 -5.22
CA VAL A 198 -3.27 10.17 -5.87
C VAL A 198 -3.28 10.30 -7.40
N PRO A 199 -3.55 11.45 -8.04
CA PRO A 199 -3.52 11.57 -9.49
C PRO A 199 -2.16 11.22 -10.09
N LEU A 200 -1.07 11.68 -9.47
CA LEU A 200 0.30 11.40 -9.91
C LEU A 200 0.64 9.91 -9.80
N PHE A 201 0.11 9.25 -8.77
CA PHE A 201 0.24 7.80 -8.59
C PHE A 201 -0.49 7.05 -9.68
N LEU A 202 -1.74 7.39 -9.96
CA LEU A 202 -2.59 6.73 -10.97
C LEU A 202 -1.99 6.87 -12.36
N ASP A 203 -1.51 8.04 -12.73
CA ASP A 203 -0.81 8.29 -14.00
C ASP A 203 0.44 7.43 -14.11
N SER A 204 1.28 7.43 -13.06
CA SER A 204 2.51 6.65 -13.03
C SER A 204 2.24 5.15 -13.07
N PHE A 205 1.17 4.69 -12.38
CA PHE A 205 0.72 3.30 -12.42
C PHE A 205 0.25 2.91 -13.83
N SER A 206 -0.58 3.74 -14.46
CA SER A 206 -1.07 3.54 -15.83
C SER A 206 0.09 3.41 -16.82
N GLU A 207 1.06 4.31 -16.75
CA GLU A 207 2.27 4.28 -17.60
C GLU A 207 3.07 2.98 -17.41
N ILE A 208 3.36 2.59 -16.16
CA ILE A 208 4.25 1.46 -15.84
C ILE A 208 3.58 0.11 -16.07
N PHE A 209 2.30 -0.03 -15.74
CA PHE A 209 1.56 -1.28 -15.91
C PHE A 209 0.97 -1.43 -17.33
N GLY A 210 1.00 -0.37 -18.15
CA GLY A 210 0.42 -0.35 -19.50
C GLY A 210 -1.09 -0.63 -19.45
N CYS A 211 -1.81 0.12 -18.62
CA CYS A 211 -3.24 -0.03 -18.41
C CYS A 211 -3.97 1.32 -18.45
N HIS A 212 -5.30 1.28 -18.55
CA HIS A 212 -6.16 2.43 -18.35
C HIS A 212 -6.93 2.27 -17.05
N TYR A 213 -7.29 3.37 -16.41
CA TYR A 213 -8.11 3.32 -15.21
C TYR A 213 -9.40 4.12 -15.37
N VAL A 214 -10.41 3.70 -14.62
CA VAL A 214 -11.71 4.37 -14.48
C VAL A 214 -12.12 4.33 -13.01
N ASP A 215 -12.96 5.25 -12.61
CA ASP A 215 -13.49 5.23 -11.24
C ASP A 215 -14.31 3.95 -10.99
N PHE A 216 -14.19 3.42 -9.80
CA PHE A 216 -15.03 2.32 -9.34
C PHE A 216 -16.48 2.82 -9.21
N PRO A 217 -17.49 2.10 -9.76
CA PRO A 217 -18.86 2.59 -9.75
C PRO A 217 -19.39 2.82 -8.34
N LYS A 218 -19.88 4.03 -8.05
CA LYS A 218 -20.31 4.44 -6.71
C LYS A 218 -21.34 3.48 -6.10
N LYS A 219 -22.31 3.03 -6.89
CA LYS A 219 -23.34 2.08 -6.43
C LYS A 219 -22.74 0.74 -5.99
N GLU A 220 -21.71 0.25 -6.69
CA GLU A 220 -21.00 -0.98 -6.29
C GLU A 220 -20.19 -0.74 -5.00
N CYS A 221 -19.57 0.43 -4.86
CA CYS A 221 -18.87 0.83 -3.63
C CYS A 221 -19.79 0.80 -2.41
N ASP A 222 -20.94 1.45 -2.53
CA ASP A 222 -21.92 1.57 -1.43
C ASP A 222 -22.44 0.20 -1.01
N ASN A 223 -22.72 -0.69 -1.96
CA ASN A 223 -23.17 -2.06 -1.69
C ASN A 223 -22.09 -2.88 -0.95
N ILE A 224 -20.85 -2.85 -1.45
CA ILE A 224 -19.74 -3.59 -0.82
C ILE A 224 -19.47 -3.08 0.60
N LEU A 225 -19.48 -1.75 0.81
CA LEU A 225 -19.28 -1.18 2.14
C LEU A 225 -20.43 -1.53 3.10
N ALA A 226 -21.67 -1.55 2.63
CA ALA A 226 -22.83 -1.95 3.46
C ALA A 226 -22.70 -3.40 3.93
N ASP A 227 -22.25 -4.31 3.06
CA ASP A 227 -22.01 -5.73 3.39
C ASP A 227 -20.87 -5.92 4.41
N LEU A 228 -19.89 -5.00 4.44
CA LEU A 228 -18.77 -5.04 5.39
C LEU A 228 -19.07 -4.40 6.75
N ILE A 229 -20.23 -3.72 6.89
CA ILE A 229 -20.65 -3.07 8.14
C ILE A 229 -21.58 -4.00 8.97
N GLN A 230 -22.16 -5.02 8.36
CA GLN A 230 -22.92 -6.07 9.01
C GLN A 230 -22.00 -7.12 9.65
#